data_235e35aed4f10954ccf50696dd9d1340
#
_entry.id   235e35aed4f10954ccf50696dd9d1340
#
_cell.length_a   1.000
_cell.length_b   1.000
_cell.length_c   1.000
_cell.angle_alpha   90.00
_cell.angle_beta   90.00
_cell.angle_gamma   90.00
#
_symmetry.space_group_name_H-M   'P 1'
#
loop_
_entity.id
_entity.type
_entity.pdbx_description
1 polymer ?
#
loop_
_entity_poly.entity_id
_entity_poly.type
_entity_poly.pdbx_seq_one_letter_code
_entity_poly.pdbx_strand_id
1 'polypeptide(L)'
;MDFEKKGYTVLKKVLDQPVANFIYKYFLMKRKIADIFYKNKYIPPNSSEWGIWTDIQVPGTYSVYGDIAMETVLVELKPLMEKITNKNLFETYSYARIYKKGDVLHKHIDRFSCEVSTTLNLGGDPWPIYIEPGIEINLDPGDMLVYRG
;
A
#
# COMPACT_ATOMS: atom_id res chain seq x y z
N MET A 1 -16.64 -4.10 -17.62
CA MET A 1 -15.36 -4.46 -16.96
C MET A 1 -15.69 -5.08 -15.60
N ASP A 2 -14.84 -5.93 -15.07
CA ASP A 2 -15.11 -6.62 -13.79
C ASP A 2 -15.28 -5.66 -12.61
N PHE A 3 -14.54 -4.55 -12.60
CA PHE A 3 -14.62 -3.54 -11.56
C PHE A 3 -16.03 -2.93 -11.40
N GLU A 4 -16.70 -2.60 -12.50
CA GLU A 4 -18.05 -2.01 -12.43
C GLU A 4 -19.08 -2.98 -11.83
N LYS A 5 -18.97 -4.27 -12.17
CA LYS A 5 -19.92 -5.29 -11.74
C LYS A 5 -19.64 -5.81 -10.32
N LYS A 6 -18.37 -6.04 -9.99
CA LYS A 6 -17.95 -6.70 -8.75
C LYS A 6 -17.52 -5.71 -7.66
N GLY A 7 -17.21 -4.45 -8.02
CA GLY A 7 -16.62 -3.46 -7.13
C GLY A 7 -15.12 -3.65 -6.90
N TYR A 8 -14.50 -4.66 -7.51
CA TYR A 8 -13.06 -4.90 -7.44
C TYR A 8 -12.53 -5.62 -8.68
N THR A 9 -11.22 -5.55 -8.86
CA THR A 9 -10.50 -6.37 -9.86
C THR A 9 -9.05 -6.58 -9.40
N VAL A 10 -8.45 -7.67 -9.84
CA VAL A 10 -7.02 -7.95 -9.61
C VAL A 10 -6.28 -7.81 -10.92
N LEU A 11 -5.25 -6.99 -10.91
CA LEU A 11 -4.35 -6.77 -12.05
C LEU A 11 -3.02 -7.46 -11.78
N LYS A 12 -2.61 -8.29 -12.70
CA LYS A 12 -1.35 -9.03 -12.59
C LYS A 12 -0.20 -8.24 -13.19
N LYS A 13 0.96 -8.27 -12.50
CA LYS A 13 2.23 -7.70 -12.97
C LYS A 13 2.10 -6.23 -13.40
N VAL A 14 1.42 -5.42 -12.59
CA VAL A 14 1.30 -3.97 -12.81
C VAL A 14 2.66 -3.30 -12.67
N LEU A 15 3.49 -3.80 -11.77
CA LEU A 15 4.92 -3.54 -11.73
C LEU A 15 5.69 -4.80 -12.11
N ASP A 16 6.75 -4.63 -12.89
CA ASP A 16 7.69 -5.73 -13.13
C ASP A 16 8.31 -6.18 -11.81
N GLN A 17 8.53 -7.49 -11.67
CA GLN A 17 9.05 -8.07 -10.43
C GLN A 17 10.37 -7.45 -9.95
N PRO A 18 11.36 -7.11 -10.81
CA PRO A 18 12.54 -6.39 -10.36
C PRO A 18 12.25 -5.02 -9.74
N VAL A 19 11.28 -4.28 -10.30
CA VAL A 19 10.87 -2.97 -9.78
C VAL A 19 10.15 -3.13 -8.44
N ALA A 20 9.19 -4.04 -8.33
CA ALA A 20 8.51 -4.34 -7.09
C ALA A 20 9.50 -4.74 -5.99
N ASN A 21 10.44 -5.64 -6.29
CA ASN A 21 11.49 -6.08 -5.37
C ASN A 21 12.45 -4.95 -4.97
N PHE A 22 12.77 -4.03 -5.89
CA PHE A 22 13.58 -2.86 -5.57
C PHE A 22 12.87 -1.95 -4.56
N ILE A 23 11.59 -1.64 -4.78
CA ILE A 23 10.80 -0.80 -3.88
C ILE A 23 10.60 -1.51 -2.52
N TYR A 24 10.37 -2.82 -2.51
CA TYR A 24 10.33 -3.62 -1.29
C TYR A 24 11.60 -3.47 -0.45
N LYS A 25 12.77 -3.67 -1.07
CA LYS A 25 14.08 -3.51 -0.40
C LYS A 25 14.33 -2.06 0.04
N TYR A 26 13.87 -1.08 -0.74
CA TYR A 26 13.92 0.32 -0.36
C TYR A 26 13.19 0.56 0.97
N PHE A 27 11.96 0.05 1.13
CA PHE A 27 11.22 0.21 2.38
C PHE A 27 11.84 -0.55 3.55
N LEU A 28 12.41 -1.73 3.33
CA LEU A 28 13.16 -2.44 4.36
C LEU A 28 14.37 -1.63 4.83
N MET A 29 15.09 -1.01 3.92
CA MET A 29 16.24 -0.14 4.23
C MET A 29 15.78 1.13 4.94
N LYS A 30 14.73 1.79 4.43
CA LYS A 30 14.15 2.99 5.05
C LYS A 30 13.72 2.72 6.50
N ARG A 31 13.03 1.60 6.75
CA ARG A 31 12.66 1.19 8.11
C ARG A 31 13.89 1.02 9.01
N LYS A 32 14.94 0.37 8.52
CA LYS A 32 16.18 0.16 9.29
C LYS A 32 16.85 1.48 9.66
N ILE A 33 16.93 2.40 8.71
CA ILE A 33 17.52 3.73 8.93
C ILE A 33 16.66 4.53 9.92
N ALA A 34 15.34 4.54 9.74
CA ALA A 34 14.42 5.20 10.63
C ALA A 34 14.56 4.69 12.08
N ASP A 35 14.65 3.38 12.29
CA ASP A 35 14.86 2.78 13.61
C ASP A 35 16.14 3.28 14.28
N ILE A 36 17.25 3.37 13.52
CA ILE A 36 18.53 3.92 13.99
C ILE A 36 18.36 5.40 14.37
N PHE A 37 17.71 6.19 13.54
CA PHE A 37 17.53 7.62 13.78
C PHE A 37 16.69 7.90 15.03
N TYR A 38 15.60 7.18 15.22
CA TYR A 38 14.76 7.31 16.41
C TYR A 38 15.49 6.85 17.67
N LYS A 39 16.15 5.70 17.66
CA LYS A 39 16.88 5.17 18.79
C LYS A 39 18.01 6.10 19.28
N ASN A 40 18.69 6.75 18.32
CA ASN A 40 19.79 7.68 18.61
C ASN A 40 19.32 9.13 18.74
N LYS A 41 18.01 9.41 18.66
CA LYS A 41 17.43 10.75 18.75
C LYS A 41 18.00 11.74 17.71
N TYR A 42 18.34 11.25 16.54
CA TYR A 42 18.82 12.09 15.41
C TYR A 42 17.69 12.84 14.73
N ILE A 43 16.47 12.33 14.84
CA ILE A 43 15.25 12.95 14.34
C ILE A 43 14.20 13.01 15.47
N PRO A 44 13.32 14.03 15.46
CA PRO A 44 12.22 14.10 16.41
C PRO A 44 11.29 12.88 16.33
N PRO A 45 10.67 12.46 17.44
CA PRO A 45 9.56 11.54 17.39
C PRO A 45 8.48 12.08 16.43
N ASN A 46 7.88 11.22 15.64
CA ASN A 46 6.85 11.57 14.63
C ASN A 46 7.36 12.32 13.37
N SER A 47 8.63 12.19 13.02
CA SER A 47 9.13 12.60 11.70
C SER A 47 8.52 11.71 10.62
N SER A 48 7.40 12.14 10.04
CA SER A 48 6.60 11.35 9.09
C SER A 48 7.38 10.93 7.83
N GLU A 49 8.37 11.71 7.43
CA GLU A 49 9.22 11.43 6.26
C GLU A 49 9.99 10.11 6.38
N TRP A 50 10.31 9.72 7.60
CA TRP A 50 11.03 8.48 7.88
C TRP A 50 10.11 7.30 8.24
N GLY A 51 8.80 7.57 8.33
CA GLY A 51 7.82 6.58 8.73
C GLY A 51 7.66 6.49 10.26
N ILE A 52 6.62 5.80 10.66
CA ILE A 52 6.18 5.72 12.05
C ILE A 52 5.83 4.28 12.44
N TRP A 53 5.78 4.00 13.75
CA TRP A 53 5.28 2.74 14.33
C TRP A 53 4.01 2.95 15.15
N THR A 54 3.41 4.14 15.05
CA THR A 54 2.23 4.55 15.82
C THR A 54 0.94 4.49 14.99
N ASP A 55 0.90 3.64 13.95
CA ASP A 55 -0.31 3.41 13.16
C ASP A 55 -1.41 2.85 14.07
N ILE A 56 -2.54 3.56 14.15
CA ILE A 56 -3.65 3.17 15.01
C ILE A 56 -4.43 1.96 14.48
N GLN A 57 -4.38 1.70 13.18
CA GLN A 57 -5.06 0.55 12.57
C GLN A 57 -4.27 -0.75 12.81
N VAL A 58 -2.94 -0.67 12.79
CA VAL A 58 -2.06 -1.82 13.01
C VAL A 58 -0.90 -1.40 13.93
N PRO A 59 -1.15 -1.36 15.25
CA PRO A 59 -0.17 -0.85 16.21
C PRO A 59 1.17 -1.58 16.17
N GLY A 60 2.27 -0.82 16.21
CA GLY A 60 3.62 -1.37 16.18
C GLY A 60 4.11 -1.85 14.81
N THR A 61 3.34 -1.60 13.76
CA THR A 61 3.73 -1.87 12.37
C THR A 61 4.36 -0.62 11.77
N TYR A 62 5.46 -0.80 11.05
CA TYR A 62 6.11 0.33 10.35
C TYR A 62 5.27 0.76 9.16
N SER A 63 4.99 2.04 9.07
CA SER A 63 4.23 2.63 7.98
C SER A 63 4.80 3.98 7.55
N VAL A 64 4.61 4.32 6.28
CA VAL A 64 5.03 5.60 5.68
C VAL A 64 3.88 6.16 4.88
N TYR A 65 3.49 7.38 5.19
CA TYR A 65 2.50 8.16 4.44
C TYR A 65 3.21 9.05 3.43
N GLY A 66 2.77 9.03 2.17
CA GLY A 66 3.25 9.98 1.17
C GLY A 66 4.73 9.85 0.83
N ASP A 67 5.27 8.63 0.82
CA ASP A 67 6.66 8.40 0.39
C ASP A 67 6.82 8.75 -1.09
N ILE A 68 7.83 9.55 -1.44
CA ILE A 68 8.04 10.07 -2.79
C ILE A 68 8.11 8.96 -3.84
N ALA A 69 8.73 7.81 -3.53
CA ALA A 69 8.77 6.69 -4.46
C ALA A 69 7.36 6.14 -4.72
N MET A 70 6.53 6.04 -3.70
CA MET A 70 5.14 5.56 -3.84
C MET A 70 4.21 6.62 -4.42
N GLU A 71 4.42 7.89 -4.12
CA GLU A 71 3.70 8.98 -4.81
C GLU A 71 3.99 8.97 -6.32
N THR A 72 5.24 8.67 -6.71
CA THR A 72 5.59 8.50 -8.12
C THR A 72 4.85 7.31 -8.74
N VAL A 73 4.82 6.16 -8.06
CA VAL A 73 4.04 5.00 -8.51
C VAL A 73 2.55 5.32 -8.62
N LEU A 74 2.00 6.07 -7.67
CA LEU A 74 0.59 6.50 -7.67
C LEU A 74 0.26 7.30 -8.95
N VAL A 75 1.09 8.28 -9.29
CA VAL A 75 0.92 9.11 -10.49
C VAL A 75 1.07 8.29 -11.77
N GLU A 76 2.09 7.44 -11.84
CA GLU A 76 2.34 6.57 -13.01
C GLU A 76 1.21 5.55 -13.25
N LEU A 77 0.56 5.07 -12.19
CA LEU A 77 -0.54 4.10 -12.30
C LEU A 77 -1.91 4.75 -12.58
N LYS A 78 -2.06 6.05 -12.42
CA LYS A 78 -3.35 6.74 -12.62
C LYS A 78 -3.99 6.45 -13.98
N PRO A 79 -3.31 6.54 -15.14
CA PRO A 79 -3.94 6.27 -16.44
C PRO A 79 -4.50 4.84 -16.53
N LEU A 80 -3.81 3.87 -15.92
CA LEU A 80 -4.30 2.49 -15.83
C LEU A 80 -5.55 2.41 -14.95
N MET A 81 -5.55 3.10 -13.82
CA MET A 81 -6.68 3.16 -12.90
C MET A 81 -7.92 3.78 -13.55
N GLU A 82 -7.77 4.89 -14.24
CA GLU A 82 -8.86 5.55 -14.98
C GLU A 82 -9.44 4.64 -16.05
N LYS A 83 -8.59 3.91 -16.79
CA LYS A 83 -9.02 2.92 -17.79
C LYS A 83 -9.81 1.77 -17.17
N ILE A 84 -9.37 1.24 -16.02
CA ILE A 84 -10.00 0.09 -15.35
C ILE A 84 -11.34 0.46 -14.72
N THR A 85 -11.40 1.64 -14.13
CA THR A 85 -12.61 2.12 -13.41
C THR A 85 -13.60 2.84 -14.31
N ASN A 86 -13.17 3.24 -15.50
CA ASN A 86 -13.92 4.12 -16.42
C ASN A 86 -14.32 5.45 -15.75
N LYS A 87 -13.42 6.01 -14.94
CA LYS A 87 -13.62 7.26 -14.19
C LYS A 87 -12.44 8.20 -14.39
N ASN A 88 -12.70 9.50 -14.31
CA ASN A 88 -11.62 10.48 -14.09
C ASN A 88 -11.27 10.47 -12.61
N LEU A 89 -10.00 10.26 -12.29
CA LEU A 89 -9.53 10.12 -10.92
C LEU A 89 -8.58 11.26 -10.56
N PHE A 90 -8.59 11.61 -9.27
CA PHE A 90 -7.60 12.50 -8.67
C PHE A 90 -6.79 11.70 -7.65
N GLU A 91 -5.49 11.86 -7.69
CA GLU A 91 -4.59 11.23 -6.74
C GLU A 91 -4.80 11.85 -5.35
N THR A 92 -4.92 11.02 -4.34
CA THR A 92 -5.02 11.48 -2.95
C THR A 92 -3.70 11.32 -2.21
N TYR A 93 -3.27 10.09 -1.97
CA TYR A 93 -2.00 9.78 -1.31
C TYR A 93 -1.64 8.31 -1.47
N SER A 94 -0.38 7.99 -1.22
CA SER A 94 0.09 6.63 -1.02
C SER A 94 0.31 6.33 0.47
N TYR A 95 0.18 5.06 0.84
CA TYR A 95 0.44 4.57 2.19
C TYR A 95 1.16 3.22 2.13
N ALA A 96 2.42 3.19 2.53
CA ALA A 96 3.19 1.97 2.57
C ALA A 96 3.21 1.38 3.99
N ARG A 97 3.03 0.07 4.12
CA ARG A 97 3.01 -0.64 5.40
C ARG A 97 3.82 -1.93 5.30
N ILE A 98 4.66 -2.20 6.31
CA ILE A 98 5.41 -3.45 6.40
C ILE A 98 4.80 -4.27 7.52
N TYR A 99 3.92 -5.19 7.16
CA TYR A 99 3.32 -6.12 8.11
C TYR A 99 4.34 -7.10 8.67
N LYS A 100 4.15 -7.52 9.89
CA LYS A 100 4.91 -8.57 10.54
C LYS A 100 3.97 -9.66 11.05
N LYS A 101 4.49 -10.83 11.33
CA LYS A 101 3.71 -11.96 11.87
C LYS A 101 2.89 -11.52 13.10
N GLY A 102 1.59 -11.77 13.04
CA GLY A 102 0.63 -11.41 14.08
C GLY A 102 -0.05 -10.05 13.91
N ASP A 103 0.36 -9.25 12.93
CA ASP A 103 -0.38 -8.02 12.62
C ASP A 103 -1.75 -8.36 12.02
N VAL A 104 -2.75 -7.59 12.39
CA VAL A 104 -4.11 -7.72 11.87
C VAL A 104 -4.61 -6.33 11.50
N LEU A 105 -4.94 -6.16 10.23
CA LEU A 105 -5.75 -5.03 9.77
C LEU A 105 -7.21 -5.45 9.83
N HIS A 106 -7.92 -4.92 10.83
CA HIS A 106 -9.32 -5.23 10.99
C HIS A 106 -10.16 -4.67 9.83
N LYS A 107 -11.33 -5.27 9.62
CA LYS A 107 -12.30 -4.77 8.65
C LYS A 107 -12.58 -3.30 8.88
N HIS A 108 -12.49 -2.53 7.80
CA HIS A 108 -12.74 -1.09 7.80
C HIS A 108 -13.26 -0.67 6.42
N ILE A 109 -13.68 0.56 6.32
CA ILE A 109 -13.99 1.26 5.07
C ILE A 109 -12.94 2.36 4.93
N ASP A 110 -12.44 2.57 3.73
CA ASP A 110 -11.48 3.63 3.46
C ASP A 110 -12.13 5.01 3.62
N ARG A 111 -11.30 6.05 3.67
CA ARG A 111 -11.79 7.43 3.80
C ARG A 111 -12.66 7.80 2.61
N PHE A 112 -13.64 8.65 2.81
CA PHE A 112 -14.53 9.17 1.77
C PHE A 112 -13.77 9.71 0.53
N SER A 113 -12.59 10.30 0.72
CA SER A 113 -11.74 10.77 -0.38
C SER A 113 -11.07 9.64 -1.19
N CYS A 114 -11.19 8.40 -0.77
CA CYS A 114 -10.62 7.23 -1.40
C CYS A 114 -11.71 6.34 -2.02
N GLU A 115 -12.55 6.93 -2.91
CA GLU A 115 -13.61 6.17 -3.61
C GLU A 115 -13.09 4.96 -4.37
N VAL A 116 -11.88 5.05 -4.89
CA VAL A 116 -11.15 3.95 -5.53
C VAL A 116 -9.82 3.82 -4.84
N SER A 117 -9.62 2.66 -4.24
CA SER A 117 -8.39 2.30 -3.54
C SER A 117 -7.66 1.17 -4.24
N THR A 118 -6.36 1.08 -3.96
CA THR A 118 -5.54 -0.03 -4.45
C THR A 118 -4.67 -0.59 -3.35
N THR A 119 -4.42 -1.90 -3.41
CA THR A 119 -3.34 -2.54 -2.68
C THR A 119 -2.37 -3.15 -3.66
N LEU A 120 -1.13 -2.68 -3.67
CA LEU A 120 -0.04 -3.15 -4.51
C LEU A 120 0.92 -3.99 -3.65
N ASN A 121 1.09 -5.27 -3.99
CA ASN A 121 2.08 -6.10 -3.30
C ASN A 121 3.48 -5.85 -3.85
N LEU A 122 4.39 -5.43 -2.99
CA LEU A 122 5.79 -5.17 -3.35
C LEU A 122 6.71 -6.37 -3.05
N GLY A 123 6.31 -7.25 -2.13
CA GLY A 123 7.12 -8.41 -1.74
C GLY A 123 6.88 -8.86 -0.31
N GLY A 124 7.67 -9.82 0.13
CA GLY A 124 7.56 -10.47 1.44
C GLY A 124 6.90 -11.85 1.37
N ASP A 125 6.52 -12.38 2.53
CA ASP A 125 5.78 -13.62 2.61
C ASP A 125 4.35 -13.46 2.10
N PRO A 126 3.69 -14.54 1.64
CA PRO A 126 2.29 -14.49 1.22
C PRO A 126 1.40 -13.91 2.32
N TRP A 127 0.58 -12.93 1.95
CA TRP A 127 -0.32 -12.24 2.86
C TRP A 127 -1.68 -12.01 2.18
N PRO A 128 -2.67 -12.87 2.43
CA PRO A 128 -3.96 -12.75 1.79
C PRO A 128 -4.72 -11.51 2.27
N ILE A 129 -5.45 -10.88 1.36
CA ILE A 129 -6.36 -9.77 1.61
C ILE A 129 -7.79 -10.32 1.51
N TYR A 130 -8.64 -9.89 2.44
CA TYR A 130 -10.05 -10.27 2.43
C TYR A 130 -10.91 -9.04 2.13
N ILE A 131 -11.80 -9.15 1.15
CA ILE A 131 -12.82 -8.15 0.85
C ILE A 131 -14.21 -8.77 1.00
N GLU A 132 -15.21 -7.94 1.34
CA GLU A 132 -16.58 -8.40 1.48
C GLU A 132 -17.13 -8.98 0.15
N PRO A 133 -17.93 -10.06 0.24
CA PRO A 133 -18.41 -10.82 1.41
C PRO A 133 -17.53 -12.02 1.83
N GLY A 134 -16.25 -11.80 2.11
CA GLY A 134 -15.31 -12.84 2.55
C GLY A 134 -14.48 -13.45 1.40
N ILE A 135 -14.23 -12.68 0.35
CA ILE A 135 -13.42 -13.12 -0.79
C ILE A 135 -11.93 -12.97 -0.42
N GLU A 136 -11.21 -14.09 -0.45
CA GLU A 136 -9.77 -14.12 -0.26
C GLU A 136 -9.05 -13.77 -1.56
N ILE A 137 -8.09 -12.86 -1.50
CA ILE A 137 -7.29 -12.41 -2.62
C ILE A 137 -5.81 -12.56 -2.27
N ASN A 138 -5.10 -13.30 -3.09
CA ASN A 138 -3.67 -13.48 -3.02
C ASN A 138 -2.98 -12.69 -4.13
N LEU A 139 -2.03 -11.84 -3.78
CA LEU A 139 -1.25 -11.02 -4.69
C LEU A 139 0.21 -11.48 -4.69
N ASP A 140 0.75 -11.76 -5.85
CA ASP A 140 2.18 -11.91 -6.03
C ASP A 140 2.87 -10.54 -6.08
N PRO A 141 4.20 -10.45 -5.84
CA PRO A 141 4.92 -9.18 -6.00
C PRO A 141 4.73 -8.56 -7.39
N GLY A 142 4.29 -7.30 -7.42
CA GLY A 142 3.90 -6.57 -8.62
C GLY A 142 2.43 -6.65 -9.00
N ASP A 143 1.64 -7.50 -8.35
CA ASP A 143 0.18 -7.55 -8.54
C ASP A 143 -0.53 -6.46 -7.74
N MET A 144 -1.67 -6.03 -8.24
CA MET A 144 -2.47 -4.98 -7.64
C MET A 144 -3.95 -5.36 -7.55
N LEU A 145 -4.53 -5.22 -6.37
CA LEU A 145 -5.97 -5.21 -6.17
C LEU A 145 -6.48 -3.78 -6.31
N VAL A 146 -7.52 -3.59 -7.11
CA VAL A 146 -8.27 -2.33 -7.24
C VAL A 146 -9.66 -2.57 -6.68
N TYR A 147 -10.14 -1.70 -5.79
CA TYR A 147 -11.44 -1.88 -5.14
C TYR A 147 -12.11 -0.54 -4.82
N ARG A 148 -13.41 -0.58 -4.53
CA ARG A 148 -14.16 0.56 -3.98
C ARG A 148 -13.82 0.69 -2.51
N GLY A 149 -13.31 1.87 -2.11
CA GLY A 149 -12.92 2.16 -0.74
C GLY A 149 -14.08 2.34 0.23
#